data_4170b6d1fe817812bfbce516a14f49a7
#
_entry.id   4170b6d1fe817812bfbce516a14f49a7
#
_cell.length_a   1.000
_cell.length_b   1.000
_cell.length_c   1.000
_cell.angle_alpha   90.00
_cell.angle_beta   90.00
_cell.angle_gamma   90.00
#
_symmetry.space_group_name_H-M   'P 1'
#
loop_
_entity.id
_entity.type
_entity.pdbx_description
1 polymer ?
#
loop_
_entity_poly.entity_id
_entity_poly.type
_entity_poly.pdbx_seq_one_letter_code
_entity_poly.pdbx_strand_id
1 'polypeptide(L)'
;MTTTTISHHPHKNKAFASLLGFLLGLLGAHRFYLHGSKDGWGWLHLAPLPASLALRQLLPEADWFYQILPLILSALAGFLEALVLGLTPDDKWDARYNAGSGRLSDTGWPLAVVLVATLMLGAGVLIATMARLFDLLYTGGAYG
;
A
#
# COMPACT_ATOMS: atom_id res chain seq x y z
N MET A 1 -10.00 -26.40 38.28
CA MET A 1 -10.69 -25.69 37.20
C MET A 1 -9.66 -24.73 36.51
N THR A 2 -9.11 -25.14 35.42
CA THR A 2 -8.18 -24.31 34.63
C THR A 2 -9.00 -23.38 33.75
N THR A 3 -9.09 -22.12 34.13
CA THR A 3 -9.68 -21.07 33.30
C THR A 3 -8.77 -20.84 32.09
N THR A 4 -9.12 -21.45 30.97
CA THR A 4 -8.48 -21.15 29.69
C THR A 4 -8.90 -19.72 29.31
N THR A 5 -8.04 -18.76 29.54
CA THR A 5 -8.19 -17.41 28.98
C THR A 5 -8.10 -17.52 27.46
N ILE A 6 -9.26 -17.50 26.81
CA ILE A 6 -9.34 -17.38 25.35
C ILE A 6 -8.85 -15.96 25.04
N SER A 7 -7.61 -15.83 24.57
CA SER A 7 -7.12 -14.57 24.06
C SER A 7 -7.87 -14.25 22.79
N HIS A 8 -8.88 -13.39 22.87
CA HIS A 8 -9.58 -12.87 21.70
C HIS A 8 -8.61 -11.97 20.92
N HIS A 9 -7.99 -12.52 19.88
CA HIS A 9 -7.29 -11.70 18.90
C HIS A 9 -8.31 -10.83 18.16
N PRO A 10 -8.06 -9.51 18.02
CA PRO A 10 -8.97 -8.63 17.30
C PRO A 10 -9.11 -9.09 15.84
N HIS A 11 -10.34 -9.23 15.38
CA HIS A 11 -10.65 -9.61 13.99
C HIS A 11 -10.19 -8.52 13.03
N LYS A 12 -9.33 -8.86 12.07
CA LYS A 12 -8.81 -7.95 11.06
C LYS A 12 -9.73 -7.92 9.83
N ASN A 13 -10.22 -6.72 9.52
CA ASN A 13 -11.14 -6.52 8.40
C ASN A 13 -10.35 -6.34 7.09
N LYS A 14 -10.63 -7.21 6.11
CA LYS A 14 -9.98 -7.21 4.80
C LYS A 14 -10.27 -5.95 3.98
N ALA A 15 -11.52 -5.49 3.96
CA ALA A 15 -11.91 -4.28 3.26
C ALA A 15 -11.22 -3.05 3.85
N PHE A 16 -11.10 -2.98 5.18
CA PHE A 16 -10.39 -1.90 5.85
C PHE A 16 -8.88 -1.94 5.57
N ALA A 17 -8.26 -3.12 5.58
CA ALA A 17 -6.85 -3.28 5.22
C ALA A 17 -6.56 -2.82 3.79
N SER A 18 -7.42 -3.21 2.83
CA SER A 18 -7.31 -2.79 1.44
C SER A 18 -7.53 -1.28 1.27
N LEU A 19 -8.49 -0.71 2.00
CA LEU A 19 -8.72 0.74 2.02
C LEU A 19 -7.51 1.52 2.56
N LEU A 20 -6.89 1.01 3.63
CA LEU A 20 -5.64 1.60 4.15
C LEU A 20 -4.52 1.53 3.12
N GLY A 21 -4.40 0.42 2.39
CA GLY A 21 -3.43 0.29 1.30
C GLY A 21 -3.71 1.26 0.16
N PHE A 22 -4.98 1.47 -0.18
CA PHE A 22 -5.40 2.44 -1.20
C PHE A 22 -5.11 3.90 -0.79
N LEU A 23 -5.51 4.32 0.42
CA LEU A 23 -5.43 5.72 0.85
C LEU A 23 -4.06 6.08 1.43
N LEU A 24 -3.46 5.18 2.19
CA LEU A 24 -2.25 5.41 2.97
C LEU A 24 -1.17 4.35 2.70
N GLY A 25 -1.27 3.67 1.54
CA GLY A 25 -0.30 2.65 1.12
C GLY A 25 1.10 3.21 0.96
N LEU A 26 1.22 4.47 0.50
CA LEU A 26 2.47 5.22 0.45
C LEU A 26 3.24 5.20 1.79
N LEU A 27 2.51 5.24 2.91
CA LEU A 27 3.06 5.24 4.28
C LEU A 27 3.10 3.84 4.91
N GLY A 28 2.64 2.82 4.21
CA GLY A 28 2.59 1.45 4.73
C GLY A 28 1.55 1.23 5.84
N ALA A 29 0.52 2.08 5.97
CA ALA A 29 -0.46 2.02 7.05
C ALA A 29 -1.17 0.66 7.13
N HIS A 30 -1.48 0.03 5.99
CA HIS A 30 -2.06 -1.31 5.91
C HIS A 30 -1.14 -2.39 6.51
N ARG A 31 0.19 -2.23 6.33
CA ARG A 31 1.19 -3.14 6.90
C ARG A 31 1.21 -3.06 8.42
N PHE A 32 1.24 -1.84 8.95
CA PHE A 32 1.19 -1.64 10.41
C PHE A 32 -0.13 -2.12 11.01
N TYR A 33 -1.24 -1.96 10.31
CA TYR A 33 -2.51 -2.53 10.73
C TYR A 33 -2.49 -4.06 10.81
N LEU A 34 -1.87 -4.74 9.82
CA LEU A 34 -1.85 -6.20 9.73
C LEU A 34 -0.79 -6.83 10.63
N HIS A 35 0.42 -6.29 10.66
CA HIS A 35 1.58 -6.92 11.30
C HIS A 35 2.11 -6.14 12.51
N GLY A 36 1.57 -4.94 12.79
CA GLY A 36 2.01 -4.09 13.88
C GLY A 36 3.25 -3.26 13.56
N SER A 37 3.71 -2.48 14.55
CA SER A 37 4.80 -1.50 14.39
C SER A 37 6.19 -2.11 14.16
N LYS A 38 6.35 -3.42 14.34
CA LYS A 38 7.63 -4.14 14.12
C LYS A 38 7.82 -4.63 12.68
N ASP A 39 6.84 -4.40 11.79
CA ASP A 39 6.91 -4.85 10.41
C ASP A 39 7.93 -4.03 9.61
N GLY A 40 9.03 -4.68 9.18
CA GLY A 40 10.10 -4.03 8.42
C GLY A 40 9.64 -3.52 7.05
N TRP A 41 8.67 -4.20 6.42
CA TRP A 41 8.09 -3.75 5.15
C TRP A 41 7.25 -2.48 5.32
N GLY A 42 6.56 -2.32 6.46
CA GLY A 42 5.87 -1.07 6.79
C GLY A 42 6.86 0.11 6.90
N TRP A 43 8.00 -0.11 7.54
CA TRP A 43 9.06 0.91 7.63
C TRP A 43 9.70 1.20 6.28
N LEU A 44 9.80 0.20 5.39
CA LEU A 44 10.29 0.40 4.02
C LEU A 44 9.39 1.37 3.23
N HIS A 45 8.07 1.36 3.45
CA HIS A 45 7.16 2.34 2.87
C HIS A 45 7.35 3.77 3.42
N LEU A 46 7.91 3.93 4.61
CA LEU A 46 8.23 5.25 5.16
C LEU A 46 9.59 5.79 4.68
N ALA A 47 10.52 4.91 4.29
CA ALA A 47 11.86 5.30 3.83
C ALA A 47 11.86 6.26 2.62
N PRO A 48 10.93 6.21 1.66
CA PRO A 48 10.83 7.17 0.57
C PRO A 48 10.62 8.62 0.99
N LEU A 49 10.03 8.90 2.17
CA LEU A 49 9.85 10.26 2.67
C LEU A 49 11.20 10.97 2.88
N PRO A 50 12.10 10.48 3.75
CA PRO A 50 13.42 11.10 3.91
C PRO A 50 14.26 11.00 2.63
N ALA A 51 14.10 9.95 1.81
CA ALA A 51 14.81 9.83 0.55
C ALA A 51 14.42 10.94 -0.44
N SER A 52 13.15 11.22 -0.61
CA SER A 52 12.67 12.32 -1.48
C SER A 52 13.10 13.70 -0.96
N LEU A 53 13.08 13.91 0.37
CA LEU A 53 13.60 15.14 0.96
C LEU A 53 15.10 15.30 0.72
N ALA A 54 15.87 14.24 0.87
CA ALA A 54 17.31 14.23 0.58
C ALA A 54 17.59 14.53 -0.90
N LEU A 55 16.87 13.90 -1.82
CA LEU A 55 17.01 14.16 -3.25
C LEU A 55 16.73 15.62 -3.59
N ARG A 56 15.69 16.21 -3.00
CA ARG A 56 15.36 17.62 -3.20
C ARG A 56 16.48 18.57 -2.72
N GLN A 57 17.16 18.22 -1.63
CA GLN A 57 18.26 19.03 -1.10
C GLN A 57 19.59 18.81 -1.85
N LEU A 58 19.88 17.58 -2.24
CA LEU A 58 21.13 17.21 -2.90
C LEU A 58 21.15 17.52 -4.39
N LEU A 59 19.97 17.47 -5.04
CA LEU A 59 19.80 17.65 -6.47
C LEU A 59 18.69 18.69 -6.75
N PRO A 60 18.84 19.95 -6.29
CA PRO A 60 17.81 20.97 -6.43
C PRO A 60 17.49 21.33 -7.90
N GLU A 61 18.49 21.19 -8.79
CA GLU A 61 18.36 21.47 -10.23
C GLU A 61 17.78 20.30 -11.03
N ALA A 62 17.63 19.12 -10.41
CA ALA A 62 17.03 17.97 -11.06
C ALA A 62 15.52 18.18 -11.23
N ASP A 63 14.95 17.62 -12.30
CA ASP A 63 13.50 17.61 -12.50
C ASP A 63 12.78 17.13 -11.22
N TRP A 64 11.73 17.85 -10.84
CA TRP A 64 10.95 17.56 -9.63
C TRP A 64 10.46 16.11 -9.57
N PHE A 65 10.21 15.50 -10.74
CA PHE A 65 9.76 14.13 -10.82
C PHE A 65 10.76 13.14 -10.23
N TYR A 66 12.07 13.33 -10.49
CA TYR A 66 13.11 12.48 -9.88
C TYR A 66 13.15 12.65 -8.36
N GLN A 67 12.87 13.85 -7.86
CA GLN A 67 12.87 14.12 -6.42
C GLN A 67 11.73 13.39 -5.68
N ILE A 68 10.57 13.20 -6.35
CA ILE A 68 9.40 12.51 -5.77
C ILE A 68 9.26 11.05 -6.22
N LEU A 69 10.10 10.59 -7.12
CA LEU A 69 10.02 9.21 -7.66
C LEU A 69 10.00 8.12 -6.57
N PRO A 70 10.80 8.21 -5.46
CA PRO A 70 10.71 7.24 -4.38
C PRO A 70 9.31 7.17 -3.75
N LEU A 71 8.62 8.31 -3.61
CA LEU A 71 7.26 8.35 -3.09
C LEU A 71 6.25 7.73 -4.07
N ILE A 72 6.41 7.98 -5.37
CA ILE A 72 5.56 7.37 -6.40
C ILE A 72 5.71 5.85 -6.38
N LEU A 73 6.94 5.34 -6.29
CA LEU A 73 7.20 3.90 -6.21
C LEU A 73 6.57 3.27 -4.96
N SER A 74 6.65 3.93 -3.81
CA SER A 74 5.99 3.47 -2.58
C SER A 74 4.47 3.47 -2.72
N ALA A 75 3.88 4.49 -3.37
CA ALA A 75 2.45 4.55 -3.63
C ALA A 75 2.00 3.40 -4.56
N LEU A 76 2.74 3.14 -5.63
CA LEU A 76 2.46 2.03 -6.55
C LEU A 76 2.56 0.67 -5.85
N ALA A 77 3.55 0.48 -4.98
CA ALA A 77 3.65 -0.72 -4.15
C ALA A 77 2.44 -0.84 -3.21
N GLY A 78 2.02 0.25 -2.56
CA GLY A 78 0.84 0.28 -1.71
C GLY A 78 -0.45 -0.08 -2.45
N PHE A 79 -0.66 0.42 -3.69
CA PHE A 79 -1.80 0.05 -4.53
C PHE A 79 -1.75 -1.44 -4.90
N LEU A 80 -0.59 -1.95 -5.27
CA LEU A 80 -0.43 -3.38 -5.56
C LEU A 80 -0.73 -4.25 -4.33
N GLU A 81 -0.21 -3.89 -3.17
CA GLU A 81 -0.50 -4.60 -1.92
C GLU A 81 -1.99 -4.53 -1.56
N ALA A 82 -2.65 -3.39 -1.75
CA ALA A 82 -4.09 -3.25 -1.52
C ALA A 82 -4.91 -4.20 -2.41
N LEU A 83 -4.53 -4.35 -3.68
CA LEU A 83 -5.16 -5.30 -4.61
C LEU A 83 -4.92 -6.74 -4.16
N VAL A 84 -3.68 -7.10 -3.82
CA VAL A 84 -3.34 -8.45 -3.35
C VAL A 84 -4.11 -8.82 -2.09
N LEU A 85 -4.20 -7.90 -1.12
CA LEU A 85 -4.94 -8.10 0.12
C LEU A 85 -6.44 -8.29 -0.15
N GLY A 86 -7.03 -7.41 -0.95
CA GLY A 86 -8.45 -7.44 -1.24
C GLY A 86 -8.88 -8.64 -2.08
N LEU A 87 -8.03 -9.10 -3.00
CA LEU A 87 -8.29 -10.28 -3.85
C LEU A 87 -8.00 -11.60 -3.13
N THR A 88 -7.40 -11.58 -1.94
CA THR A 88 -7.16 -12.80 -1.16
C THR A 88 -8.51 -13.42 -0.76
N PRO A 89 -8.76 -14.72 -1.04
CA PRO A 89 -9.98 -15.41 -0.61
C PRO A 89 -10.22 -15.33 0.89
N ASP A 90 -11.47 -15.30 1.33
CA ASP A 90 -11.83 -15.09 2.74
C ASP A 90 -11.29 -16.20 3.66
N ASP A 91 -11.33 -17.45 3.20
CA ASP A 91 -10.77 -18.59 3.91
C ASP A 91 -9.26 -18.45 4.16
N LYS A 92 -8.51 -18.01 3.15
CA LYS A 92 -7.06 -17.75 3.26
C LYS A 92 -6.76 -16.52 4.10
N TRP A 93 -7.60 -15.49 4.01
CA TRP A 93 -7.48 -14.32 4.84
C TRP A 93 -7.66 -14.65 6.31
N ASP A 94 -8.72 -15.40 6.65
CA ASP A 94 -9.03 -15.78 8.02
C ASP A 94 -7.98 -16.73 8.60
N ALA A 95 -7.51 -17.68 7.80
CA ALA A 95 -6.41 -18.55 8.22
C ALA A 95 -5.13 -17.79 8.56
N ARG A 96 -4.86 -16.68 7.86
CA ARG A 96 -3.63 -15.91 8.03
C ARG A 96 -3.73 -14.83 9.11
N TYR A 97 -4.84 -14.10 9.17
CA TYR A 97 -4.96 -12.90 9.99
C TYR A 97 -5.97 -13.02 11.12
N ASN A 98 -6.92 -13.94 11.04
CA ASN A 98 -8.04 -14.08 11.95
C ASN A 98 -8.09 -15.45 12.65
N ALA A 99 -7.03 -16.24 12.57
CA ALA A 99 -6.96 -17.52 13.25
C ALA A 99 -7.23 -17.32 14.77
N GLY A 100 -8.25 -18.03 15.29
CA GLY A 100 -8.66 -17.90 16.69
C GLY A 100 -9.54 -16.69 17.03
N SER A 101 -9.96 -15.88 16.05
CA SER A 101 -10.88 -14.75 16.31
C SER A 101 -12.32 -15.20 16.55
N GLY A 102 -12.68 -16.43 16.19
CA GLY A 102 -14.05 -16.98 16.30
C GLY A 102 -15.05 -16.35 15.33
N ARG A 103 -14.61 -15.53 14.38
CA ARG A 103 -15.43 -14.87 13.37
C ARG A 103 -14.87 -15.16 11.97
N LEU A 104 -15.76 -15.35 11.01
CA LEU A 104 -15.41 -15.49 9.59
C LEU A 104 -15.55 -14.15 8.89
N SER A 105 -14.65 -13.91 7.95
CA SER A 105 -14.74 -12.77 7.05
C SER A 105 -15.84 -13.01 6.01
N ASP A 106 -16.59 -11.96 5.72
CA ASP A 106 -17.59 -11.94 4.66
C ASP A 106 -17.32 -10.73 3.77
N THR A 107 -16.87 -11.01 2.55
CA THR A 107 -16.46 -9.98 1.61
C THR A 107 -17.67 -9.42 0.89
N GLY A 108 -18.03 -8.19 1.24
CA GLY A 108 -19.14 -7.47 0.62
C GLY A 108 -18.72 -6.54 -0.53
N TRP A 109 -19.72 -5.92 -1.17
CA TRP A 109 -19.56 -4.97 -2.27
C TRP A 109 -18.62 -3.76 -1.96
N PRO A 110 -18.48 -3.26 -0.71
CA PRO A 110 -17.57 -2.14 -0.44
C PRO A 110 -16.13 -2.46 -0.81
N LEU A 111 -15.68 -3.71 -0.61
CA LEU A 111 -14.36 -4.12 -1.02
C LEU A 111 -14.19 -4.06 -2.54
N ALA A 112 -15.21 -4.46 -3.31
CA ALA A 112 -15.16 -4.39 -4.77
C ALA A 112 -14.95 -2.95 -5.26
N VAL A 113 -15.62 -1.98 -4.65
CA VAL A 113 -15.42 -0.54 -4.96
C VAL A 113 -14.00 -0.10 -4.67
N VAL A 114 -13.45 -0.47 -3.51
CA VAL A 114 -12.05 -0.16 -3.15
C VAL A 114 -11.09 -0.76 -4.17
N LEU A 115 -11.29 -2.01 -4.58
CA LEU A 115 -10.42 -2.68 -5.54
C LEU A 115 -10.46 -2.03 -6.93
N VAL A 116 -11.66 -1.69 -7.42
CA VAL A 116 -11.81 -1.00 -8.70
C VAL A 116 -11.15 0.38 -8.66
N ALA A 117 -11.39 1.17 -7.62
CA ALA A 117 -10.76 2.48 -7.44
C ALA A 117 -9.22 2.36 -7.36
N THR A 118 -8.71 1.36 -6.61
CA THR A 118 -7.28 1.09 -6.49
C THR A 118 -6.67 0.71 -7.84
N LEU A 119 -7.33 -0.16 -8.60
CA LEU A 119 -6.87 -0.58 -9.91
C LEU A 119 -6.83 0.59 -10.90
N MET A 120 -7.89 1.39 -10.96
CA MET A 120 -7.97 2.52 -11.88
C MET A 120 -6.94 3.60 -11.54
N LEU A 121 -6.83 3.98 -10.26
CA LEU A 121 -5.86 4.98 -9.84
C LEU A 121 -4.43 4.46 -9.98
N GLY A 122 -4.16 3.22 -9.54
CA GLY A 122 -2.86 2.59 -9.61
C GLY A 122 -2.37 2.43 -11.05
N ALA A 123 -3.24 1.98 -11.97
CA ALA A 123 -2.93 1.90 -13.40
C ALA A 123 -2.65 3.29 -13.99
N GLY A 124 -3.47 4.30 -13.65
CA GLY A 124 -3.28 5.68 -14.10
C GLY A 124 -1.93 6.25 -13.64
N VAL A 125 -1.61 6.10 -12.35
CA VAL A 125 -0.32 6.55 -11.79
C VAL A 125 0.85 5.81 -12.45
N LEU A 126 0.73 4.49 -12.67
CA LEU A 126 1.77 3.72 -13.34
C LEU A 126 2.01 4.21 -14.77
N ILE A 127 0.95 4.39 -15.54
CA ILE A 127 1.03 4.88 -16.94
C ILE A 127 1.65 6.27 -16.97
N ALA A 128 1.19 7.20 -16.12
CA ALA A 128 1.74 8.56 -16.03
C ALA A 128 3.23 8.54 -15.63
N THR A 129 3.60 7.69 -14.68
CA THR A 129 5.00 7.51 -14.25
C THR A 129 5.87 7.02 -15.40
N MET A 130 5.42 6.00 -16.13
CA MET A 130 6.15 5.47 -17.28
C MET A 130 6.27 6.52 -18.39
N ALA A 131 5.17 7.21 -18.70
CA ALA A 131 5.18 8.26 -19.73
C ALA A 131 6.19 9.38 -19.38
N ARG A 132 6.19 9.84 -18.12
CA ARG A 132 7.13 10.87 -17.66
C ARG A 132 8.58 10.39 -17.65
N LEU A 133 8.83 9.15 -17.24
CA LEU A 133 10.18 8.57 -17.29
C LEU A 133 10.70 8.53 -18.73
N PHE A 134 9.89 8.08 -19.69
CA PHE A 134 10.29 8.05 -21.09
C PHE A 134 10.50 9.45 -21.66
N ASP A 135 9.63 10.42 -21.33
CA ASP A 135 9.82 11.81 -21.74
C ASP A 135 11.17 12.35 -21.23
N LEU A 136 11.47 12.20 -19.95
CA LEU A 136 12.73 12.65 -19.37
C LEU A 136 13.95 11.97 -19.97
N LEU A 137 13.88 10.67 -20.25
CA LEU A 137 14.99 9.88 -20.78
C LEU A 137 15.27 10.17 -22.26
N TYR A 138 14.23 10.38 -23.06
CA TYR A 138 14.41 10.48 -24.53
C TYR A 138 14.33 11.90 -25.06
N THR A 139 13.64 12.81 -24.36
CA THR A 139 13.43 14.19 -24.85
C THR A 139 13.99 15.25 -23.89
N GLY A 140 14.49 14.81 -22.72
CA GLY A 140 14.93 15.74 -21.66
C GLY A 140 13.78 16.48 -20.99
N GLY A 141 12.53 15.96 -21.10
CA GLY A 141 11.35 16.56 -20.47
C GLY A 141 10.64 17.61 -21.34
N ALA A 142 10.74 17.49 -22.66
CA ALA A 142 10.16 18.47 -23.58
C ALA A 142 8.62 18.50 -23.60
N TYR A 143 7.96 17.44 -23.13
CA TYR A 143 6.51 17.27 -23.17
C TYR A 143 5.81 17.33 -21.80
N GLY A 144 6.48 17.68 -20.71
CA GLY A 144 5.88 17.69 -19.37
C GLY A 144 6.35 18.76 -18.42
#